data_fec5ae5aadf6c0df5a13be9687713e33
#
_entry.id   fec5ae5aadf6c0df5a13be9687713e33
#
_cell.length_a   1.000
_cell.length_b   1.000
_cell.length_c   1.000
_cell.angle_alpha   90.00
_cell.angle_beta   90.00
_cell.angle_gamma   90.00
#
_symmetry.space_group_name_H-M   'P 1'
#
loop_
_entity.id
_entity.type
_entity.pdbx_description
1 polymer ?
#
loop_
_entity_poly.entity_id
_entity_poly.type
_entity_poly.pdbx_seq_one_letter_code
_entity_poly.pdbx_strand_id
1 'polypeptide(L)'
;HELDLAQKISDRVICVANGEIARVGTPEEVFTDGSVQRLYGLTAGSYDERFGSLELEPVRGAPQALVIGGGGSGIALYRALQRHGIPFAAGVLHENDMDFPVARALACEIVSEQPYQPIGDAAQSRARALMHTCRCVYAPLRTFGPMNEGNRLLIAEAAENGWLASAISPKKPNAT
;
A
#
# COMPACT_ATOMS: atom_id res chain seq x y z
N HIS A 1 12.27 -7.27 19.16
CA HIS A 1 12.55 -6.55 17.93
C HIS A 1 11.95 -7.22 16.69
N GLU A 2 11.66 -8.51 16.75
CA GLU A 2 11.00 -9.27 15.68
C GLU A 2 9.52 -9.43 16.03
N LEU A 3 8.73 -8.38 15.81
CA LEU A 3 7.32 -8.35 16.20
C LEU A 3 6.51 -9.44 15.50
N ASP A 4 6.76 -9.64 14.21
CA ASP A 4 6.11 -10.69 13.42
C ASP A 4 6.38 -12.09 14.01
N LEU A 5 7.61 -12.36 14.41
CA LEU A 5 7.97 -13.64 15.04
C LEU A 5 7.31 -13.76 16.42
N ALA A 6 7.39 -12.72 17.25
CA ALA A 6 6.76 -12.71 18.56
C ALA A 6 5.25 -12.95 18.47
N GLN A 7 4.58 -12.34 17.51
CA GLN A 7 3.15 -12.54 17.26
C GLN A 7 2.80 -13.98 16.88
N LYS A 8 3.68 -14.67 16.16
CA LYS A 8 3.40 -16.01 15.62
C LYS A 8 3.74 -17.17 16.56
N ILE A 9 4.74 -17.00 17.45
CA ILE A 9 5.27 -18.14 18.23
C ILE A 9 5.16 -17.98 19.74
N SER A 10 4.77 -16.80 20.25
CA SER A 10 4.69 -16.57 21.69
C SER A 10 3.31 -16.91 22.26
N ASP A 11 3.26 -17.59 23.40
CA ASP A 11 2.02 -17.75 24.16
C ASP A 11 1.67 -16.48 24.94
N ARG A 12 2.69 -15.74 25.37
CA ARG A 12 2.54 -14.47 26.09
C ARG A 12 3.64 -13.49 25.69
N VAL A 13 3.26 -12.21 25.63
CA VAL A 13 4.14 -11.10 25.30
C VAL A 13 4.20 -10.13 26.47
N ILE A 14 5.40 -9.69 26.80
CA ILE A 14 5.64 -8.62 27.77
C ILE A 14 6.27 -7.47 27.02
N CYS A 15 5.57 -6.33 26.99
CA CYS A 15 6.07 -5.10 26.40
C CYS A 15 6.73 -4.25 27.49
N VAL A 16 7.97 -3.84 27.25
CA VAL A 16 8.71 -2.93 28.13
C VAL A 16 8.95 -1.64 27.39
N ALA A 17 8.57 -0.52 27.99
CA ALA A 17 8.82 0.81 27.49
C ALA A 17 9.32 1.71 28.64
N ASN A 18 10.34 2.51 28.35
CA ASN A 18 10.96 3.43 29.34
C ASN A 18 11.42 2.76 30.66
N GLY A 19 11.81 1.47 30.58
CA GLY A 19 12.25 0.70 31.74
C GLY A 19 11.13 0.10 32.59
N GLU A 20 9.88 0.25 32.20
CA GLU A 20 8.70 -0.27 32.89
C GLU A 20 7.92 -1.27 32.01
N ILE A 21 7.17 -2.17 32.67
CA ILE A 21 6.25 -3.08 31.96
C ILE A 21 5.04 -2.26 31.51
N ALA A 22 4.97 -2.01 30.22
CA ALA A 22 3.87 -1.24 29.61
C ALA A 22 2.62 -2.09 29.36
N ARG A 23 2.81 -3.38 29.01
CA ARG A 23 1.70 -4.29 28.71
C ARG A 23 2.12 -5.75 28.85
N VAL A 24 1.18 -6.62 29.25
CA VAL A 24 1.36 -8.08 29.32
C VAL A 24 0.08 -8.74 28.84
N GLY A 25 0.18 -9.73 27.98
CA GLY A 25 -0.98 -10.47 27.48
C GLY A 25 -0.62 -11.52 26.46
N THR A 26 -1.62 -12.11 25.81
CA THR A 26 -1.42 -12.91 24.60
C THR A 26 -1.04 -12.00 23.41
N PRO A 27 -0.49 -12.55 22.33
CA PRO A 27 -0.21 -11.75 21.14
C PRO A 27 -1.44 -10.94 20.66
N GLU A 28 -2.61 -11.54 20.63
CA GLU A 28 -3.87 -10.93 20.18
C GLU A 28 -4.32 -9.80 21.12
N GLU A 29 -4.03 -9.90 22.40
CA GLU A 29 -4.35 -8.83 23.38
C GLU A 29 -3.34 -7.68 23.30
N VAL A 30 -2.10 -7.97 22.99
CA VAL A 30 -0.99 -6.99 23.01
C VAL A 30 -0.87 -6.26 21.68
N PHE A 31 -0.93 -6.98 20.55
CA PHE A 31 -0.78 -6.44 19.21
C PHE A 31 -2.14 -6.01 18.63
N THR A 32 -2.77 -5.03 19.25
CA THR A 32 -4.02 -4.43 18.77
C THR A 32 -3.75 -3.13 18.00
N ASP A 33 -4.72 -2.69 17.20
CA ASP A 33 -4.63 -1.49 16.37
C ASP A 33 -4.00 -0.31 17.10
N GLY A 34 -2.91 0.19 16.57
CA GLY A 34 -2.14 1.30 17.12
C GLY A 34 -1.34 0.99 18.40
N SER A 35 -1.36 -0.25 18.91
CA SER A 35 -0.61 -0.60 20.13
C SER A 35 0.91 -0.55 19.88
N VAL A 36 1.35 -1.07 18.76
CA VAL A 36 2.76 -1.08 18.35
C VAL A 36 3.27 0.33 18.11
N GLN A 37 2.47 1.18 17.42
CA GLN A 37 2.83 2.58 17.21
C GLN A 37 3.06 3.30 18.55
N ARG A 38 2.15 3.11 19.52
CA ARG A 38 2.29 3.70 20.85
C ARG A 38 3.49 3.17 21.62
N LEU A 39 3.72 1.84 21.54
CA LEU A 39 4.82 1.17 22.25
C LEU A 39 6.19 1.67 21.76
N TYR A 40 6.33 1.87 20.46
CA TYR A 40 7.58 2.36 19.85
C TYR A 40 7.66 3.88 19.71
N GLY A 41 6.63 4.61 20.19
CA GLY A 41 6.59 6.06 20.04
C GLY A 41 6.60 6.52 18.58
N LEU A 42 6.06 5.72 17.67
CA LEU A 42 6.03 6.05 16.26
C LEU A 42 5.06 7.19 16.03
N THR A 43 5.61 8.33 15.68
CA THR A 43 4.85 9.53 15.31
C THR A 43 4.51 9.54 13.83
N ALA A 44 5.16 8.67 13.04
CA ALA A 44 5.04 8.57 11.59
C ALA A 44 5.02 7.09 11.15
N GLY A 45 4.16 6.77 10.20
CA GLY A 45 4.00 5.41 9.68
C GLY A 45 2.84 4.63 10.32
N SER A 46 2.57 3.46 9.76
CA SER A 46 1.53 2.55 10.24
C SER A 46 2.09 1.13 10.39
N TYR A 47 1.58 0.41 11.40
CA TYR A 47 1.89 -1.00 11.58
C TYR A 47 0.67 -1.81 11.14
N ASP A 48 0.86 -2.72 10.21
CA ASP A 48 -0.15 -3.69 9.82
C ASP A 48 0.01 -4.95 10.68
N GLU A 49 -0.95 -5.19 11.55
CA GLU A 49 -0.94 -6.30 12.50
C GLU A 49 -1.07 -7.66 11.82
N ARG A 50 -1.77 -7.73 10.68
CA ARG A 50 -1.98 -8.96 9.94
C ARG A 50 -0.71 -9.48 9.28
N PHE A 51 0.16 -8.56 8.86
CA PHE A 51 1.42 -8.87 8.19
C PHE A 51 2.66 -8.61 9.05
N GLY A 52 2.48 -8.05 10.25
CA GLY A 52 3.61 -7.73 11.13
C GLY A 52 4.55 -6.69 10.54
N SER A 53 4.09 -5.89 9.57
CA SER A 53 4.92 -4.95 8.84
C SER A 53 4.72 -3.51 9.28
N LEU A 54 5.83 -2.77 9.41
CA LEU A 54 5.83 -1.34 9.60
C LEU A 54 5.99 -0.65 8.23
N GLU A 55 5.02 0.19 7.90
CA GLU A 55 5.09 1.02 6.70
C GLU A 55 5.29 2.49 7.07
N LEU A 56 6.04 3.21 6.25
CA LEU A 56 6.29 4.64 6.42
C LEU A 56 5.04 5.46 6.09
N GLU A 57 5.07 6.77 6.36
CA GLU A 57 3.99 7.66 5.93
C GLU A 57 3.94 7.82 4.41
N PRO A 58 2.73 8.08 3.84
CA PRO A 58 2.61 8.38 2.43
C PRO A 58 3.35 9.68 2.08
N VAL A 59 3.91 9.72 0.88
CA VAL A 59 4.49 10.96 0.33
C VAL A 59 3.34 11.93 0.06
N ARG A 60 3.43 13.13 0.63
CA ARG A 60 2.39 14.16 0.48
C ARG A 60 2.41 14.78 -0.92
N GLY A 61 1.26 15.12 -1.43
CA GLY A 61 1.08 15.82 -2.70
C GLY A 61 0.10 15.11 -3.62
N ALA A 62 -0.21 15.74 -4.76
CA ALA A 62 -1.01 15.11 -5.78
C ALA A 62 -0.28 13.90 -6.38
N PRO A 63 -0.99 12.82 -6.74
CA PRO A 63 -0.36 11.63 -7.29
C PRO A 63 0.34 11.93 -8.61
N GLN A 64 1.61 11.51 -8.72
CA GLN A 64 2.41 11.63 -9.94
C GLN A 64 2.39 10.34 -10.76
N ALA A 65 2.01 9.24 -10.15
CA ALA A 65 1.90 7.93 -10.79
C ALA A 65 0.63 7.23 -10.32
N LEU A 66 0.01 6.45 -11.21
CA LEU A 66 -0.99 5.46 -10.84
C LEU A 66 -0.35 4.08 -10.87
N VAL A 67 -0.55 3.27 -9.84
CA VAL A 67 -0.09 1.88 -9.81
C VAL A 67 -1.29 0.94 -9.85
N ILE A 68 -1.39 0.15 -10.90
CA ILE A 68 -2.40 -0.90 -11.06
C ILE A 68 -1.78 -2.22 -10.61
N GLY A 69 -1.90 -2.51 -9.32
CA GLY A 69 -1.40 -3.71 -8.65
C GLY A 69 -2.50 -4.69 -8.31
N GLY A 70 -2.17 -5.67 -7.48
CA GLY A 70 -3.06 -6.69 -6.94
C GLY A 70 -2.35 -8.03 -6.76
N GLY A 71 -2.83 -8.84 -5.80
CA GLY A 71 -2.26 -10.14 -5.50
C GLY A 71 -0.80 -10.09 -5.01
N GLY A 72 -0.39 -9.02 -4.35
CA GLY A 72 0.97 -8.80 -3.87
C GLY A 72 1.92 -8.15 -4.89
N SER A 73 1.48 -7.96 -6.14
CA SER A 73 2.35 -7.49 -7.23
C SER A 73 2.80 -6.03 -7.10
N GLY A 74 2.02 -5.19 -6.41
CA GLY A 74 2.29 -3.76 -6.23
C GLY A 74 3.22 -3.43 -5.07
N ILE A 75 3.30 -4.28 -4.05
CA ILE A 75 3.94 -3.98 -2.75
C ILE A 75 5.36 -3.45 -2.89
N ALA A 76 6.20 -4.15 -3.65
CA ALA A 76 7.59 -3.74 -3.86
C ALA A 76 7.70 -2.37 -4.54
N LEU A 77 6.79 -2.10 -5.47
CA LEU A 77 6.74 -0.83 -6.20
C LEU A 77 6.23 0.31 -5.31
N TYR A 78 5.20 0.09 -4.48
CA TYR A 78 4.71 1.10 -3.52
C TYR A 78 5.83 1.57 -2.59
N ARG A 79 6.56 0.62 -2.01
CA ARG A 79 7.71 0.92 -1.16
C ARG A 79 8.84 1.63 -1.89
N ALA A 80 9.07 1.29 -3.17
CA ALA A 80 10.06 1.96 -3.99
C ALA A 80 9.66 3.40 -4.30
N LEU A 81 8.41 3.65 -4.70
CA LEU A 81 7.89 5.00 -4.95
C LEU A 81 7.99 5.87 -3.70
N GLN A 82 7.61 5.32 -2.54
CA GLN A 82 7.71 6.01 -1.26
C GLN A 82 9.17 6.38 -0.95
N ARG A 83 10.14 5.46 -1.08
CA ARG A 83 11.57 5.76 -0.87
C ARG A 83 12.11 6.82 -1.82
N HIS A 84 11.60 6.89 -3.03
CA HIS A 84 11.97 7.91 -4.01
C HIS A 84 11.23 9.25 -3.81
N GLY A 85 10.36 9.36 -2.81
CA GLY A 85 9.59 10.57 -2.54
C GLY A 85 8.59 10.90 -3.66
N ILE A 86 8.06 9.89 -4.34
CA ILE A 86 7.08 10.05 -5.42
C ILE A 86 5.69 9.74 -4.87
N PRO A 87 4.80 10.75 -4.76
CA PRO A 87 3.42 10.50 -4.38
C PRO A 87 2.71 9.74 -5.48
N PHE A 88 1.96 8.70 -5.11
CA PHE A 88 1.28 7.84 -6.05
C PHE A 88 -0.16 7.51 -5.61
N ALA A 89 -1.00 7.23 -6.59
CA ALA A 89 -2.28 6.59 -6.38
C ALA A 89 -2.18 5.09 -6.63
N ALA A 90 -2.96 4.30 -5.92
CA ALA A 90 -3.07 2.85 -6.13
C ALA A 90 -4.50 2.47 -6.50
N GLY A 91 -4.67 1.54 -7.39
CA GLY A 91 -6.00 1.01 -7.71
C GLY A 91 -6.13 0.48 -9.15
N VAL A 92 -7.23 -0.22 -9.46
CA VAL A 92 -8.33 -0.52 -8.52
C VAL A 92 -7.95 -1.75 -7.70
N LEU A 93 -8.01 -1.64 -6.37
CA LEU A 93 -7.71 -2.74 -5.45
C LEU A 93 -8.99 -3.18 -4.73
N HIS A 94 -9.19 -4.50 -4.59
CA HIS A 94 -10.20 -4.98 -3.66
C HIS A 94 -9.73 -4.78 -2.21
N GLU A 95 -10.64 -4.45 -1.31
CA GLU A 95 -10.28 -4.17 0.10
C GLU A 95 -9.71 -5.38 0.85
N ASN A 96 -9.90 -6.59 0.32
CA ASN A 96 -9.31 -7.83 0.81
C ASN A 96 -8.06 -8.28 0.04
N ASP A 97 -7.55 -7.48 -0.91
CA ASP A 97 -6.32 -7.78 -1.64
C ASP A 97 -5.08 -7.62 -0.74
N MET A 98 -4.05 -8.42 -0.99
CA MET A 98 -2.77 -8.35 -0.26
C MET A 98 -2.07 -7.00 -0.44
N ASP A 99 -2.25 -6.34 -1.56
CA ASP A 99 -1.69 -5.02 -1.84
C ASP A 99 -2.41 -3.91 -1.05
N PHE A 100 -3.68 -4.11 -0.69
CA PHE A 100 -4.52 -3.04 -0.13
C PHE A 100 -3.99 -2.44 1.18
N PRO A 101 -3.56 -3.22 2.20
CA PRO A 101 -3.03 -2.65 3.45
C PRO A 101 -1.78 -1.79 3.21
N VAL A 102 -0.88 -2.24 2.34
CA VAL A 102 0.37 -1.52 2.03
C VAL A 102 0.07 -0.26 1.20
N ALA A 103 -0.82 -0.37 0.22
CA ALA A 103 -1.30 0.79 -0.54
C ALA A 103 -1.96 1.82 0.38
N ARG A 104 -2.80 1.37 1.35
CA ARG A 104 -3.45 2.25 2.32
C ARG A 104 -2.46 3.02 3.19
N ALA A 105 -1.32 2.43 3.49
CA ALA A 105 -0.27 3.09 4.27
C ALA A 105 0.55 4.07 3.44
N LEU A 106 0.85 3.75 2.17
CA LEU A 106 1.87 4.44 1.39
C LEU A 106 1.33 5.32 0.26
N ALA A 107 0.15 5.02 -0.29
CA ALA A 107 -0.45 5.81 -1.36
C ALA A 107 -1.09 7.09 -0.82
N CYS A 108 -1.00 8.18 -1.57
CA CYS A 108 -1.72 9.41 -1.25
C CYS A 108 -3.19 9.36 -1.67
N GLU A 109 -3.55 8.44 -2.56
CA GLU A 109 -4.91 8.18 -2.99
C GLU A 109 -5.10 6.70 -3.34
N ILE A 110 -6.27 6.12 -3.01
CA ILE A 110 -6.62 4.74 -3.36
C ILE A 110 -7.97 4.73 -4.05
N VAL A 111 -8.06 3.97 -5.12
CA VAL A 111 -9.32 3.55 -5.71
C VAL A 111 -9.54 2.09 -5.32
N SER A 112 -10.60 1.83 -4.55
CA SER A 112 -10.92 0.47 -4.09
C SER A 112 -12.27 -0.01 -4.58
N GLU A 113 -12.43 -1.32 -4.53
CA GLU A 113 -13.68 -2.03 -4.76
C GLU A 113 -13.97 -2.95 -3.58
N GLN A 114 -15.24 -3.24 -3.36
CA GLN A 114 -15.67 -4.15 -2.30
C GLN A 114 -15.14 -5.57 -2.54
N PRO A 115 -14.86 -6.33 -1.46
CA PRO A 115 -14.45 -7.72 -1.57
C PRO A 115 -15.42 -8.55 -2.39
N TYR A 116 -14.87 -9.40 -3.25
CA TYR A 116 -15.66 -10.38 -4.06
C TYR A 116 -16.63 -9.75 -5.06
N GLN A 117 -16.52 -8.47 -5.36
CA GLN A 117 -17.30 -7.82 -6.42
C GLN A 117 -16.42 -7.59 -7.65
N PRO A 118 -16.94 -7.72 -8.87
CA PRO A 118 -16.23 -7.23 -10.04
C PRO A 118 -15.98 -5.73 -9.92
N ILE A 119 -14.83 -5.27 -10.43
CA ILE A 119 -14.53 -3.82 -10.47
C ILE A 119 -15.62 -3.11 -11.27
N GLY A 120 -16.38 -2.26 -10.59
CA GLY A 120 -17.51 -1.54 -11.16
C GLY A 120 -17.10 -0.27 -11.93
N ASP A 121 -18.07 0.30 -12.67
CA ASP A 121 -17.85 1.46 -13.52
C ASP A 121 -17.40 2.71 -12.75
N ALA A 122 -17.86 2.87 -11.52
CA ALA A 122 -17.47 4.01 -10.67
C ALA A 122 -15.98 3.96 -10.32
N ALA A 123 -15.49 2.80 -9.89
CA ALA A 123 -14.08 2.59 -9.58
C ALA A 123 -13.20 2.71 -10.83
N GLN A 124 -13.64 2.14 -11.96
CA GLN A 124 -12.93 2.28 -13.24
C GLN A 124 -12.85 3.75 -13.69
N SER A 125 -13.96 4.48 -13.60
CA SER A 125 -14.00 5.90 -13.99
C SER A 125 -13.07 6.75 -13.14
N ARG A 126 -13.01 6.49 -11.82
CA ARG A 126 -12.09 7.18 -10.92
C ARG A 126 -10.63 6.87 -11.24
N ALA A 127 -10.29 5.59 -11.45
CA ALA A 127 -8.95 5.19 -11.84
C ALA A 127 -8.54 5.80 -13.20
N ARG A 128 -9.46 5.86 -14.16
CA ARG A 128 -9.24 6.51 -15.46
C ARG A 128 -8.96 8.00 -15.29
N ALA A 129 -9.72 8.71 -14.45
CA ALA A 129 -9.45 10.12 -14.16
C ALA A 129 -8.04 10.34 -13.58
N LEU A 130 -7.58 9.45 -12.70
CA LEU A 130 -6.21 9.48 -12.17
C LEU A 130 -5.16 9.20 -13.25
N MET A 131 -5.40 8.27 -14.19
CA MET A 131 -4.49 8.03 -15.32
C MET A 131 -4.24 9.30 -16.13
N HIS A 132 -5.28 10.12 -16.36
CA HIS A 132 -5.16 11.37 -17.11
C HIS A 132 -4.42 12.48 -16.35
N THR A 133 -4.37 12.42 -15.02
CA THR A 133 -3.72 13.45 -14.20
C THR A 133 -2.30 13.06 -13.78
N CYS A 134 -2.00 11.77 -13.74
CA CYS A 134 -0.68 11.24 -13.40
C CYS A 134 0.29 11.37 -14.61
N ARG A 135 1.59 11.41 -14.29
CA ARG A 135 2.65 11.44 -15.33
C ARG A 135 2.84 10.10 -16.02
N CYS A 136 2.55 9.02 -15.31
CA CYS A 136 2.70 7.66 -15.81
C CYS A 136 1.84 6.66 -15.03
N VAL A 137 1.69 5.48 -15.62
CA VAL A 137 1.00 4.33 -15.03
C VAL A 137 1.99 3.18 -14.91
N TYR A 138 2.07 2.59 -13.74
CA TYR A 138 2.79 1.34 -13.50
C TYR A 138 1.77 0.21 -13.41
N ALA A 139 2.00 -0.87 -14.15
CA ALA A 139 1.12 -2.03 -14.19
C ALA A 139 1.88 -3.31 -13.81
N PRO A 140 2.20 -3.54 -12.53
CA PRO A 140 2.83 -4.79 -12.10
C PRO A 140 1.89 -5.98 -12.16
N LEU A 141 0.57 -5.78 -12.14
CA LEU A 141 -0.44 -6.83 -12.24
C LEU A 141 -0.32 -7.61 -13.55
N ARG A 142 -0.31 -8.95 -13.46
CA ARG A 142 -0.17 -9.85 -14.63
C ARG A 142 -1.29 -10.87 -14.75
N THR A 143 -2.03 -11.12 -13.69
CA THR A 143 -3.08 -12.13 -13.66
C THR A 143 -4.44 -11.47 -13.60
N PHE A 144 -5.32 -11.85 -14.52
CA PHE A 144 -6.65 -11.28 -14.66
C PHE A 144 -7.73 -12.36 -14.61
N GLY A 145 -8.88 -11.99 -14.07
CA GLY A 145 -10.07 -12.80 -13.99
C GLY A 145 -11.31 -11.93 -13.91
N PRO A 146 -12.51 -12.51 -13.75
CA PRO A 146 -13.75 -11.73 -13.76
C PRO A 146 -13.79 -10.57 -12.75
N MET A 147 -13.16 -10.75 -11.59
CA MET A 147 -13.19 -9.74 -10.53
C MET A 147 -12.35 -8.50 -10.86
N ASN A 148 -11.21 -8.67 -11.53
CA ASN A 148 -10.26 -7.59 -11.85
C ASN A 148 -10.14 -7.31 -13.35
N GLU A 149 -11.13 -7.70 -14.14
CA GLU A 149 -11.17 -7.43 -15.58
C GLU A 149 -11.10 -5.93 -15.88
N GLY A 150 -11.70 -5.09 -15.02
CA GLY A 150 -11.57 -3.64 -15.10
C GLY A 150 -10.11 -3.14 -15.10
N ASN A 151 -9.25 -3.77 -14.31
CA ASN A 151 -7.82 -3.44 -14.32
C ASN A 151 -7.15 -3.81 -15.63
N ARG A 152 -7.53 -4.93 -16.26
CA ARG A 152 -7.02 -5.30 -17.57
C ARG A 152 -7.37 -4.26 -18.64
N LEU A 153 -8.61 -3.74 -18.60
CA LEU A 153 -9.06 -2.69 -19.52
C LEU A 153 -8.30 -1.38 -19.29
N LEU A 154 -8.11 -0.97 -18.05
CA LEU A 154 -7.33 0.23 -17.70
C LEU A 154 -5.87 0.12 -18.15
N ILE A 155 -5.25 -1.04 -18.01
CA ILE A 155 -3.87 -1.29 -18.45
C ILE A 155 -3.77 -1.25 -19.98
N ALA A 156 -4.76 -1.82 -20.70
CA ALA A 156 -4.80 -1.76 -22.15
C ALA A 156 -4.91 -0.29 -22.64
N GLU A 157 -5.81 0.48 -22.03
CA GLU A 157 -5.98 1.92 -22.32
C GLU A 157 -4.67 2.70 -22.05
N ALA A 158 -4.00 2.42 -20.94
CA ALA A 158 -2.72 3.05 -20.61
C ALA A 158 -1.62 2.69 -21.62
N ALA A 159 -1.61 1.45 -22.12
CA ALA A 159 -0.67 1.01 -23.14
C ALA A 159 -0.89 1.70 -24.49
N GLU A 160 -2.15 1.78 -24.94
CA GLU A 160 -2.56 2.43 -26.18
C GLU A 160 -2.18 3.92 -26.20
N ASN A 161 -2.26 4.59 -25.04
CA ASN A 161 -1.92 6.00 -24.90
C ASN A 161 -0.43 6.25 -24.57
N GLY A 162 0.38 5.21 -24.44
CA GLY A 162 1.82 5.34 -24.15
C GLY A 162 2.12 5.82 -22.72
N TRP A 163 1.21 5.63 -21.77
CA TRP A 163 1.36 6.07 -20.38
C TRP A 163 2.07 5.04 -19.49
N LEU A 164 2.28 3.81 -19.99
CA LEU A 164 2.95 2.76 -19.20
C LEU A 164 4.43 3.07 -19.00
N ALA A 165 4.85 3.04 -17.73
CA ALA A 165 6.25 3.13 -17.36
C ALA A 165 6.81 1.75 -16.98
N SER A 166 8.03 1.45 -17.43
CA SER A 166 8.74 0.20 -17.15
C SER A 166 9.65 0.29 -15.91
N ALA A 167 10.07 1.50 -15.54
CA ALA A 167 10.98 1.72 -14.42
C ALA A 167 10.69 3.05 -13.72
N ILE A 168 11.02 3.12 -12.43
CA ILE A 168 10.95 4.36 -11.67
C ILE A 168 12.07 5.28 -12.17
N SER A 169 11.69 6.43 -12.72
CA SER A 169 12.67 7.46 -13.07
C SER A 169 13.15 8.14 -11.79
N PRO A 170 14.46 8.13 -11.49
CA PRO A 170 14.98 8.79 -10.29
C PRO A 170 14.66 10.29 -10.34
N LYS A 171 14.30 10.84 -9.19
CA LYS A 171 14.14 12.29 -9.01
C LYS A 171 15.46 12.96 -9.42
N LYS A 172 15.45 13.87 -10.40
CA LYS A 172 16.63 14.71 -10.65
C LYS A 172 16.98 15.41 -9.35
N PRO A 173 18.24 15.34 -8.86
CA PRO A 173 18.63 16.11 -7.69
C PRO A 173 18.31 17.58 -8.00
N ASN A 174 17.62 18.24 -7.05
CA ASN A 174 17.41 19.68 -7.15
C ASN A 174 18.82 20.30 -7.25
N ALA A 175 19.09 20.96 -8.37
CA ALA A 175 20.26 21.81 -8.47
C ALA A 175 20.09 22.91 -7.39
N THR A 176 20.93 22.83 -6.39
CA THR A 176 21.14 23.87 -5.36
C THR A 176 21.80 25.07 -6.00
#